data_a205503763c953d097a4cd22d4f0b3fa
#
_entry.id   a205503763c953d097a4cd22d4f0b3fa
#
_cell.length_a   1.000
_cell.length_b   1.000
_cell.length_c   1.000
_cell.angle_alpha   90.00
_cell.angle_beta   90.00
_cell.angle_gamma   90.00
#
_symmetry.space_group_name_H-M   'P 1'
#
loop_
_entity.id
_entity.type
_entity.pdbx_description
1 polymer ?
#
loop_
_entity_poly.entity_id
_entity_poly.type
_entity_poly.pdbx_seq_one_letter_code
_entity_poly.pdbx_strand_id
1 'polypeptide(L)'
;MPRFAHLPLLLKPVGNGKLSKRDGDKLGFPVFPLEWHDPKSGEVSSGYREKGYLPEAVVNFLALLGWNPGNDQEVMSLDEMVQLFDLSKCSKNGAKFDYIKAAWFNHQYLLKQPDEAWVPSFDKVLREQGIEATPEQEAAVVGMMKLKVIEYTDGQGQKHKRNISFASDLWPLTRFFFVAPSEFDTEDKFIRKNWKEGTAQEMQQLADVLSGIEDFTVEGQKAVVDAWAAETGIKPWNAWRICLVGEGQGPDMYELSAFLGKDETLRRMKFAIETLG
;
A
#
# COMPACT_ATOMS: atom_id res chain seq x y z
N MET A 1 12.62 16.69 47.45
CA MET A 1 12.70 17.45 46.20
C MET A 1 12.47 16.50 45.04
N PRO A 2 11.75 16.89 43.97
CA PRO A 2 11.64 16.05 42.79
C PRO A 2 12.99 15.89 42.12
N ARG A 3 13.15 14.76 41.41
CA ARG A 3 14.30 14.53 40.53
C ARG A 3 13.96 15.05 39.14
N PHE A 4 14.93 15.66 38.48
CA PHE A 4 14.77 16.20 37.11
C PHE A 4 15.69 15.45 36.16
N ALA A 5 15.22 15.23 34.95
CA ALA A 5 16.02 14.74 33.84
C ALA A 5 15.79 15.62 32.61
N HIS A 6 16.85 15.90 31.87
CA HIS A 6 16.75 16.63 30.59
C HIS A 6 17.02 15.65 29.46
N LEU A 7 16.01 15.45 28.61
CA LEU A 7 16.14 14.64 27.41
C LEU A 7 16.70 15.49 26.25
N PRO A 8 17.41 14.90 25.30
CA PRO A 8 17.94 15.60 24.14
C PRO A 8 16.82 16.09 23.21
N LEU A 9 17.16 17.05 22.34
CA LEU A 9 16.23 17.57 21.35
C LEU A 9 15.96 16.56 20.24
N LEU A 10 14.74 16.57 19.71
CA LEU A 10 14.45 15.95 18.42
C LEU A 10 14.96 16.86 17.29
N LEU A 11 15.76 16.28 16.42
CA LEU A 11 16.39 16.98 15.31
C LEU A 11 15.65 16.72 14.00
N LYS A 12 15.77 17.65 13.06
CA LYS A 12 15.23 17.52 11.71
C LYS A 12 15.76 16.25 11.02
N PRO A 13 14.95 15.59 10.17
CA PRO A 13 15.42 14.45 9.39
C PRO A 13 16.53 14.85 8.41
N VAL A 14 16.42 16.05 7.83
CA VAL A 14 17.37 16.61 6.87
C VAL A 14 17.93 17.92 7.40
N GLY A 15 19.25 18.11 7.26
CA GLY A 15 19.97 19.29 7.77
C GLY A 15 20.21 19.24 9.27
N ASN A 16 20.47 20.41 9.86
CA ASN A 16 20.76 20.59 11.27
C ASN A 16 19.65 21.40 11.97
N GLY A 17 19.52 21.19 13.25
CA GLY A 17 18.66 21.97 14.12
C GLY A 17 17.45 21.20 14.66
N LYS A 18 16.74 21.86 15.55
CA LYS A 18 15.55 21.31 16.24
C LYS A 18 14.40 21.10 15.25
N LEU A 19 13.74 19.97 15.36
CA LEU A 19 12.48 19.71 14.66
C LEU A 19 11.41 20.71 15.10
N SER A 20 10.73 21.31 14.14
CA SER A 20 9.59 22.20 14.38
C SER A 20 8.31 21.65 13.74
N LYS A 21 7.14 22.14 14.18
CA LYS A 21 5.84 21.80 13.60
C LYS A 21 5.79 22.05 12.09
N ARG A 22 6.35 23.19 11.64
CA ARG A 22 6.41 23.56 10.21
C ARG A 22 7.29 22.61 9.38
N ASP A 23 8.25 21.93 10.00
CA ASP A 23 9.07 20.94 9.29
C ASP A 23 8.24 19.70 8.95
N GLY A 24 7.33 19.28 9.83
CA GLY A 24 6.40 18.19 9.57
C GLY A 24 5.49 18.46 8.37
N ASP A 25 4.85 19.62 8.35
CA ASP A 25 3.96 20.02 7.26
C ASP A 25 4.70 20.07 5.91
N LYS A 26 5.91 20.66 5.90
CA LYS A 26 6.75 20.74 4.69
C LYS A 26 7.26 19.40 4.17
N LEU A 27 7.51 18.45 5.05
CA LEU A 27 8.07 17.13 4.72
C LEU A 27 7.00 16.04 4.63
N GLY A 28 5.73 16.40 4.91
CA GLY A 28 4.57 15.53 4.73
C GLY A 28 4.37 14.47 5.82
N PHE A 29 4.97 14.67 7.01
CA PHE A 29 4.77 13.78 8.14
C PHE A 29 4.07 14.50 9.32
N PRO A 30 3.22 13.80 10.10
CA PRO A 30 2.50 14.41 11.21
C PRO A 30 3.43 14.67 12.41
N VAL A 31 3.12 15.74 13.16
CA VAL A 31 3.79 16.07 14.44
C VAL A 31 2.79 16.10 15.60
N PHE A 32 1.51 16.03 15.33
CA PHE A 32 0.44 15.97 16.32
C PHE A 32 -0.15 14.57 16.40
N PRO A 33 -0.63 14.14 17.58
CA PRO A 33 -1.37 12.88 17.70
C PRO A 33 -2.65 12.86 16.85
N LEU A 34 -3.35 13.98 16.82
CA LEU A 34 -4.61 14.20 16.10
C LEU A 34 -4.46 15.40 15.17
N GLU A 35 -5.31 15.51 14.15
CA GLU A 35 -5.41 16.69 13.31
C GLU A 35 -5.58 17.95 14.17
N TRP A 36 -4.80 18.96 13.86
CA TRP A 36 -4.78 20.22 14.57
C TRP A 36 -5.21 21.37 13.67
N HIS A 37 -6.24 22.09 14.11
CA HIS A 37 -6.67 23.33 13.48
C HIS A 37 -6.13 24.51 14.29
N ASP A 38 -5.25 25.30 13.71
CA ASP A 38 -4.72 26.50 14.38
C ASP A 38 -5.82 27.55 14.52
N PRO A 39 -6.20 27.92 15.76
CA PRO A 39 -7.30 28.84 15.99
C PRO A 39 -7.01 30.26 15.54
N LYS A 40 -5.75 30.62 15.25
CA LYS A 40 -5.33 31.95 14.83
C LYS A 40 -5.17 32.09 13.33
N SER A 41 -4.51 31.12 12.70
CA SER A 41 -4.23 31.14 11.26
C SER A 41 -5.26 30.38 10.43
N GLY A 42 -6.03 29.48 11.04
CA GLY A 42 -6.91 28.55 10.33
C GLY A 42 -6.16 27.42 9.60
N GLU A 43 -4.83 27.36 9.74
CA GLU A 43 -4.02 26.27 9.14
C GLU A 43 -4.37 24.93 9.78
N VAL A 44 -4.43 23.88 8.93
CA VAL A 44 -4.69 22.51 9.36
C VAL A 44 -3.41 21.71 9.25
N SER A 45 -2.98 21.11 10.37
CA SER A 45 -1.86 20.18 10.42
C SER A 45 -2.39 18.77 10.65
N SER A 46 -1.98 17.83 9.81
CA SER A 46 -2.40 16.44 9.90
C SER A 46 -1.88 15.75 11.16
N GLY A 47 -2.72 14.91 11.77
CA GLY A 47 -2.36 14.07 12.91
C GLY A 47 -1.86 12.68 12.53
N TYR A 48 -1.19 12.00 13.47
CA TYR A 48 -0.78 10.59 13.28
C TYR A 48 -1.98 9.69 13.01
N ARG A 49 -3.09 9.88 13.75
CA ARG A 49 -4.31 9.08 13.56
C ARG A 49 -4.90 9.25 12.17
N GLU A 50 -5.01 10.48 11.69
CA GLU A 50 -5.59 10.80 10.38
C GLU A 50 -4.70 10.32 9.22
N LYS A 51 -3.39 10.20 9.45
CA LYS A 51 -2.45 9.57 8.51
C LYS A 51 -2.49 8.04 8.55
N GLY A 52 -3.23 7.44 9.48
CA GLY A 52 -3.36 5.98 9.59
C GLY A 52 -2.25 5.28 10.40
N TYR A 53 -1.55 6.02 11.26
CA TYR A 53 -0.63 5.40 12.20
C TYR A 53 -1.39 4.71 13.34
N LEU A 54 -0.97 3.51 13.69
CA LEU A 54 -1.44 2.81 14.89
C LEU A 54 -0.80 3.44 16.14
N PRO A 55 -1.56 3.61 17.24
CA PRO A 55 -1.04 4.21 18.47
C PRO A 55 0.21 3.49 18.99
N GLU A 56 0.21 2.16 18.97
CA GLU A 56 1.32 1.32 19.43
C GLU A 56 2.58 1.53 18.60
N ALA A 57 2.43 1.69 17.29
CA ALA A 57 3.54 1.97 16.39
C ALA A 57 4.16 3.34 16.67
N VAL A 58 3.33 4.36 16.91
CA VAL A 58 3.79 5.71 17.26
C VAL A 58 4.51 5.70 18.60
N VAL A 59 3.96 5.07 19.62
CA VAL A 59 4.58 4.98 20.95
C VAL A 59 5.93 4.27 20.89
N ASN A 60 6.01 3.13 20.19
CA ASN A 60 7.26 2.39 20.04
C ASN A 60 8.31 3.20 19.27
N PHE A 61 7.93 3.83 18.17
CA PHE A 61 8.82 4.70 17.40
C PHE A 61 9.35 5.88 18.26
N LEU A 62 8.46 6.57 18.98
CA LEU A 62 8.84 7.71 19.83
C LEU A 62 9.73 7.29 21.00
N ALA A 63 9.50 6.11 21.58
CA ALA A 63 10.34 5.58 22.66
C ALA A 63 11.81 5.43 22.21
N LEU A 64 12.02 4.95 20.98
CA LEU A 64 13.35 4.76 20.41
C LEU A 64 14.00 6.06 19.90
N LEU A 65 13.29 7.19 19.92
CA LEU A 65 13.88 8.48 19.64
C LEU A 65 14.71 8.98 20.83
N GLY A 66 15.93 8.47 20.94
CA GLY A 66 16.88 8.87 21.98
C GLY A 66 16.96 7.92 23.17
N TRP A 67 16.27 6.78 23.15
CA TRP A 67 16.44 5.68 24.10
C TRP A 67 16.73 4.39 23.32
N ASN A 68 17.47 3.46 23.94
CA ASN A 68 17.74 2.13 23.40
C ASN A 68 17.68 1.10 24.52
N PRO A 69 16.97 -0.03 24.39
CA PRO A 69 16.87 -1.06 25.41
C PRO A 69 18.20 -1.76 25.74
N GLY A 70 19.20 -1.61 24.88
CA GLY A 70 20.52 -2.24 25.04
C GLY A 70 20.63 -3.58 24.30
N ASN A 71 19.68 -3.87 23.41
CA ASN A 71 19.67 -5.01 22.50
C ASN A 71 19.20 -4.55 21.10
N ASP A 72 19.10 -5.48 20.16
CA ASP A 72 18.68 -5.20 18.78
C ASP A 72 17.16 -5.27 18.57
N GLN A 73 16.38 -5.39 19.66
CA GLN A 73 14.93 -5.44 19.60
C GLN A 73 14.38 -4.03 19.34
N GLU A 74 13.73 -3.87 18.20
CA GLU A 74 13.10 -2.59 17.83
C GLU A 74 11.59 -2.60 18.07
N VAL A 75 10.90 -3.69 17.74
CA VAL A 75 9.43 -3.79 17.85
C VAL A 75 9.06 -4.40 19.19
N MET A 76 8.52 -3.55 20.08
CA MET A 76 8.22 -3.88 21.49
C MET A 76 6.81 -3.44 21.85
N SER A 77 6.10 -4.26 22.62
CA SER A 77 4.86 -3.83 23.28
C SER A 77 5.13 -2.73 24.31
N LEU A 78 4.09 -2.01 24.71
CA LEU A 78 4.21 -0.99 25.77
C LEU A 78 4.73 -1.61 27.08
N ASP A 79 4.26 -2.80 27.45
CA ASP A 79 4.67 -3.49 28.67
C ASP A 79 6.16 -3.87 28.62
N GLU A 80 6.65 -4.37 27.47
CA GLU A 80 8.08 -4.64 27.28
C GLU A 80 8.90 -3.35 27.38
N MET A 81 8.45 -2.27 26.76
CA MET A 81 9.13 -0.97 26.87
C MET A 81 9.19 -0.48 28.32
N VAL A 82 8.09 -0.60 29.10
CA VAL A 82 8.05 -0.23 30.51
C VAL A 82 9.04 -1.06 31.34
N GLN A 83 9.16 -2.35 31.07
CA GLN A 83 10.09 -3.23 31.79
C GLN A 83 11.56 -2.93 31.46
N LEU A 84 11.86 -2.55 30.22
CA LEU A 84 13.21 -2.33 29.73
C LEU A 84 13.70 -0.89 29.93
N PHE A 85 12.76 0.04 30.19
CA PHE A 85 13.05 1.46 30.23
C PHE A 85 13.96 1.82 31.41
N ASP A 86 15.07 2.48 31.07
CA ASP A 86 16.02 3.04 32.04
C ASP A 86 16.51 4.39 31.50
N LEU A 87 16.39 5.44 32.31
CA LEU A 87 16.87 6.78 31.99
C LEU A 87 18.37 6.82 31.69
N SER A 88 19.17 5.93 32.31
CA SER A 88 20.61 5.85 32.05
C SER A 88 20.94 5.42 30.61
N LYS A 89 20.02 4.75 29.94
CA LYS A 89 20.13 4.31 28.56
C LYS A 89 19.66 5.37 27.56
N CYS A 90 19.20 6.54 28.01
CA CYS A 90 18.86 7.64 27.10
C CYS A 90 20.14 8.26 26.53
N SER A 91 20.10 8.51 25.21
CA SER A 91 21.18 9.18 24.50
C SER A 91 21.39 10.60 25.06
N LYS A 92 22.62 11.04 25.10
CA LYS A 92 22.97 12.44 25.40
C LYS A 92 22.90 13.35 24.17
N ASN A 93 22.89 12.76 22.97
CA ASN A 93 22.85 13.47 21.71
C ASN A 93 21.40 13.55 21.18
N GLY A 94 21.09 14.61 20.43
CA GLY A 94 19.79 14.74 19.76
C GLY A 94 19.51 13.59 18.79
N ALA A 95 18.27 13.11 18.79
CA ALA A 95 17.83 12.05 17.89
C ALA A 95 17.23 12.67 16.63
N LYS A 96 17.67 12.22 15.45
CA LYS A 96 17.04 12.60 14.17
C LYS A 96 15.69 11.93 14.04
N PHE A 97 14.69 12.71 13.68
CA PHE A 97 13.34 12.20 13.42
C PHE A 97 13.29 11.56 12.05
N ASP A 98 13.26 10.23 12.00
CA ASP A 98 13.19 9.45 10.77
C ASP A 98 11.74 9.04 10.50
N TYR A 99 11.04 9.78 9.63
CA TYR A 99 9.64 9.50 9.26
C TYR A 99 9.50 8.24 8.39
N ILE A 100 10.56 7.81 7.68
CA ILE A 100 10.57 6.54 6.95
C ILE A 100 10.57 5.39 7.94
N LYS A 101 11.38 5.50 8.99
CA LYS A 101 11.39 4.52 10.08
C LYS A 101 10.07 4.50 10.86
N ALA A 102 9.42 5.66 11.03
CA ALA A 102 8.08 5.72 11.62
C ALA A 102 7.05 4.93 10.79
N ALA A 103 7.07 5.07 9.47
CA ALA A 103 6.22 4.28 8.57
C ALA A 103 6.56 2.78 8.60
N TRP A 104 7.84 2.42 8.73
CA TRP A 104 8.27 1.04 8.91
C TRP A 104 7.73 0.44 10.21
N PHE A 105 7.74 1.18 11.34
CA PHE A 105 7.09 0.73 12.57
C PHE A 105 5.61 0.48 12.35
N ASN A 106 4.90 1.39 11.68
CA ASN A 106 3.49 1.20 11.39
C ASN A 106 3.23 -0.08 10.60
N HIS A 107 4.03 -0.34 9.57
CA HIS A 107 3.98 -1.60 8.81
C HIS A 107 4.15 -2.83 9.73
N GLN A 108 5.15 -2.83 10.62
CA GLN A 108 5.41 -3.96 11.51
C GLN A 108 4.23 -4.27 12.45
N TYR A 109 3.54 -3.25 12.93
CA TYR A 109 2.35 -3.41 13.77
C TYR A 109 1.12 -3.83 12.96
N LEU A 110 0.93 -3.26 11.78
CA LEU A 110 -0.15 -3.64 10.88
C LEU A 110 -0.05 -5.11 10.45
N LEU A 111 1.15 -5.62 10.18
CA LEU A 111 1.34 -7.03 9.82
C LEU A 111 0.97 -8.02 10.93
N LYS A 112 0.97 -7.59 12.19
CA LYS A 112 0.54 -8.42 13.32
C LYS A 112 -0.98 -8.50 13.45
N GLN A 113 -1.72 -7.65 12.72
CA GLN A 113 -3.18 -7.63 12.75
C GLN A 113 -3.74 -8.53 11.64
N PRO A 114 -4.93 -9.11 11.85
CA PRO A 114 -5.66 -9.80 10.79
C PRO A 114 -6.08 -8.81 9.70
N ASP A 115 -6.36 -9.32 8.50
CA ASP A 115 -6.69 -8.49 7.34
C ASP A 115 -7.95 -7.65 7.55
N GLU A 116 -8.92 -8.20 8.29
CA GLU A 116 -10.16 -7.52 8.65
C GLU A 116 -9.95 -6.27 9.51
N ALA A 117 -8.84 -6.19 10.24
CA ALA A 117 -8.53 -5.01 11.04
C ALA A 117 -8.16 -3.78 10.20
N TRP A 118 -7.78 -3.99 8.93
CA TRP A 118 -7.50 -2.89 8.00
C TRP A 118 -8.76 -2.34 7.33
N VAL A 119 -9.84 -3.13 7.32
CA VAL A 119 -11.09 -2.80 6.61
C VAL A 119 -11.63 -1.42 6.94
N PRO A 120 -11.77 -0.98 8.21
CA PRO A 120 -12.32 0.34 8.50
C PRO A 120 -11.50 1.50 7.91
N SER A 121 -10.18 1.32 7.82
CA SER A 121 -9.28 2.35 7.25
C SER A 121 -9.26 2.28 5.73
N PHE A 122 -9.38 1.08 5.15
CA PHE A 122 -9.40 0.89 3.71
C PHE A 122 -10.76 1.28 3.10
N ASP A 123 -11.89 0.97 3.74
CA ASP A 123 -13.23 1.42 3.38
C ASP A 123 -13.29 2.97 3.25
N LYS A 124 -12.68 3.66 4.22
CA LYS A 124 -12.59 5.13 4.12
C LYS A 124 -11.87 5.57 2.84
N VAL A 125 -10.75 4.95 2.50
CA VAL A 125 -9.99 5.26 1.28
C VAL A 125 -10.84 4.97 0.04
N LEU A 126 -11.55 3.83 0.00
CA LEU A 126 -12.42 3.47 -1.12
C LEU A 126 -13.58 4.45 -1.29
N ARG A 127 -14.25 4.84 -0.20
CA ARG A 127 -15.33 5.84 -0.22
C ARG A 127 -14.88 7.20 -0.71
N GLU A 128 -13.66 7.63 -0.36
CA GLU A 128 -13.06 8.86 -0.89
C GLU A 128 -12.87 8.82 -2.41
N GLN A 129 -12.78 7.61 -3.00
CA GLN A 129 -12.73 7.38 -4.44
C GLN A 129 -14.12 7.08 -5.06
N GLY A 130 -15.20 7.13 -4.27
CA GLY A 130 -16.55 6.82 -4.73
C GLY A 130 -16.81 5.33 -4.93
N ILE A 131 -16.01 4.47 -4.29
CA ILE A 131 -16.12 3.01 -4.39
C ILE A 131 -16.85 2.47 -3.17
N GLU A 132 -17.78 1.57 -3.39
CA GLU A 132 -18.43 0.75 -2.37
C GLU A 132 -17.99 -0.70 -2.54
N ALA A 133 -17.49 -1.31 -1.48
CA ALA A 133 -17.08 -2.72 -1.44
C ALA A 133 -17.62 -3.38 -0.17
N THR A 134 -17.68 -4.71 -0.16
CA THR A 134 -18.01 -5.43 1.07
C THR A 134 -16.79 -5.62 1.94
N PRO A 135 -16.94 -5.74 3.27
CA PRO A 135 -15.82 -6.00 4.17
C PRO A 135 -14.99 -7.24 3.78
N GLU A 136 -15.64 -8.26 3.22
CA GLU A 136 -14.97 -9.49 2.75
C GLU A 136 -14.10 -9.20 1.51
N GLN A 137 -14.59 -8.40 0.58
CA GLN A 137 -13.81 -7.97 -0.59
C GLN A 137 -12.61 -7.14 -0.17
N GLU A 138 -12.81 -6.21 0.75
CA GLU A 138 -11.75 -5.35 1.28
C GLU A 138 -10.66 -6.16 1.99
N ALA A 139 -11.04 -7.08 2.88
CA ALA A 139 -10.12 -7.96 3.59
C ALA A 139 -9.33 -8.85 2.61
N ALA A 140 -10.00 -9.41 1.59
CA ALA A 140 -9.34 -10.21 0.55
C ALA A 140 -8.27 -9.40 -0.21
N VAL A 141 -8.60 -8.16 -0.61
CA VAL A 141 -7.65 -7.26 -1.30
C VAL A 141 -6.48 -6.88 -0.38
N VAL A 142 -6.74 -6.59 0.90
CA VAL A 142 -5.69 -6.35 1.90
C VAL A 142 -4.77 -7.56 1.99
N GLY A 143 -5.31 -8.77 2.12
CA GLY A 143 -4.53 -10.02 2.20
C GLY A 143 -3.59 -10.22 1.03
N MET A 144 -4.07 -9.97 -0.20
CA MET A 144 -3.27 -10.09 -1.43
C MET A 144 -2.16 -9.01 -1.53
N MET A 145 -2.40 -7.81 -0.95
CA MET A 145 -1.57 -6.64 -1.28
C MET A 145 -0.72 -6.10 -0.14
N LYS A 146 -1.03 -6.39 1.13
CA LYS A 146 -0.34 -5.82 2.32
C LYS A 146 1.17 -6.05 2.37
N LEU A 147 1.68 -7.08 1.69
CA LEU A 147 3.11 -7.39 1.63
C LEU A 147 3.84 -6.76 0.44
N LYS A 148 3.12 -6.03 -0.42
CA LYS A 148 3.73 -5.40 -1.60
C LYS A 148 4.54 -4.16 -1.21
N VAL A 149 5.39 -3.75 -2.13
CA VAL A 149 6.22 -2.54 -2.03
C VAL A 149 5.61 -1.47 -2.92
N ILE A 150 5.53 -0.25 -2.40
CA ILE A 150 5.10 0.91 -3.18
C ILE A 150 6.28 1.84 -3.49
N GLU A 151 6.17 2.56 -4.59
CA GLU A 151 6.98 3.75 -4.86
C GLU A 151 6.20 4.98 -4.42
N TYR A 152 6.86 5.88 -3.72
CA TYR A 152 6.28 7.16 -3.33
C TYR A 152 7.31 8.28 -3.55
N THR A 153 6.79 9.50 -3.70
CA THR A 153 7.63 10.70 -3.83
C THR A 153 7.55 11.46 -2.51
N ASP A 154 8.70 11.79 -1.94
CA ASP A 154 8.77 12.57 -0.72
C ASP A 154 8.49 14.06 -0.97
N GLY A 155 8.41 14.85 0.11
CA GLY A 155 8.20 16.31 0.03
C GLY A 155 9.31 17.09 -0.67
N GLN A 156 10.42 16.44 -1.03
CA GLN A 156 11.54 17.01 -1.79
C GLN A 156 11.54 16.57 -3.27
N GLY A 157 10.53 15.78 -3.70
CA GLY A 157 10.42 15.27 -5.06
C GLY A 157 11.28 14.04 -5.35
N GLN A 158 11.89 13.41 -4.33
CA GLN A 158 12.70 12.21 -4.50
C GLN A 158 11.82 10.96 -4.45
N LYS A 159 12.08 10.00 -5.35
CA LYS A 159 11.38 8.70 -5.39
C LYS A 159 12.03 7.72 -4.44
N HIS A 160 11.20 7.06 -3.66
CA HIS A 160 11.58 6.04 -2.69
C HIS A 160 10.70 4.81 -2.83
N LYS A 161 11.17 3.69 -2.24
CA LYS A 161 10.38 2.46 -2.11
C LYS A 161 10.22 2.14 -0.64
N ARG A 162 9.02 1.70 -0.24
CA ARG A 162 8.75 1.16 1.08
C ARG A 162 7.65 0.12 1.02
N ASN A 163 7.56 -0.69 2.06
CA ASN A 163 6.41 -1.57 2.23
C ASN A 163 5.14 -0.75 2.49
N ILE A 164 3.98 -1.32 2.17
CA ILE A 164 2.68 -0.75 2.51
C ILE A 164 2.62 -0.53 4.01
N SER A 165 2.47 0.72 4.41
CA SER A 165 2.49 1.14 5.82
C SER A 165 1.19 1.81 6.25
N PHE A 166 0.30 2.11 5.32
CA PHE A 166 -0.98 2.77 5.53
C PHE A 166 -2.04 2.20 4.60
N ALA A 167 -3.30 2.25 5.00
CA ALA A 167 -4.41 1.83 4.14
C ALA A 167 -4.46 2.65 2.83
N SER A 168 -4.10 3.93 2.88
CA SER A 168 -4.00 4.80 1.69
C SER A 168 -2.96 4.33 0.66
N ASP A 169 -1.95 3.58 1.09
CA ASP A 169 -0.95 3.02 0.19
C ASP A 169 -1.51 1.90 -0.70
N LEU A 170 -2.61 1.29 -0.29
CA LEU A 170 -3.24 0.22 -1.04
C LEU A 170 -3.88 0.74 -2.34
N TRP A 171 -4.51 1.90 -2.33
CA TRP A 171 -5.32 2.37 -3.46
C TRP A 171 -4.60 2.34 -4.81
N PRO A 172 -3.39 2.87 -4.98
CA PRO A 172 -2.69 2.83 -6.27
C PRO A 172 -2.45 1.41 -6.80
N LEU A 173 -2.37 0.43 -5.90
CA LEU A 173 -2.10 -0.98 -6.23
C LEU A 173 -3.38 -1.82 -6.37
N THR A 174 -4.52 -1.31 -5.88
CA THR A 174 -5.76 -2.10 -5.73
C THR A 174 -6.93 -1.56 -6.54
N ARG A 175 -6.81 -0.38 -7.13
CA ARG A 175 -7.89 0.23 -7.92
C ARG A 175 -8.45 -0.73 -8.98
N PHE A 176 -7.62 -1.62 -9.53
CA PHE A 176 -8.01 -2.58 -10.58
C PHE A 176 -9.02 -3.63 -10.12
N PHE A 177 -9.07 -3.91 -8.82
CA PHE A 177 -10.06 -4.81 -8.24
C PHE A 177 -11.47 -4.22 -8.31
N PHE A 178 -11.59 -2.88 -8.28
CA PHE A 178 -12.85 -2.16 -8.16
C PHE A 178 -13.21 -1.38 -9.43
N VAL A 179 -12.20 -0.91 -10.18
CA VAL A 179 -12.40 -0.06 -11.37
C VAL A 179 -11.85 -0.75 -12.59
N ALA A 180 -12.73 -0.96 -13.57
CA ALA A 180 -12.34 -1.47 -14.89
C ALA A 180 -11.63 -0.40 -15.71
N PRO A 181 -10.73 -0.78 -16.63
CA PRO A 181 -10.24 0.14 -17.64
C PRO A 181 -11.41 0.75 -18.45
N SER A 182 -11.41 2.07 -18.62
CA SER A 182 -12.38 2.81 -19.45
C SER A 182 -11.79 3.24 -20.80
N GLU A 183 -10.45 3.24 -20.88
CA GLU A 183 -9.69 3.61 -22.07
C GLU A 183 -8.32 2.92 -22.02
N PHE A 184 -7.63 2.88 -23.16
CA PHE A 184 -6.28 2.35 -23.28
C PHE A 184 -5.38 3.38 -23.93
N ASP A 185 -4.26 3.72 -23.28
CA ASP A 185 -3.24 4.57 -23.86
C ASP A 185 -2.41 3.77 -24.87
N THR A 186 -2.80 3.83 -26.15
CA THR A 186 -2.11 3.12 -27.24
C THR A 186 -0.68 3.62 -27.47
N GLU A 187 -0.29 4.78 -26.93
CA GLU A 187 1.07 5.27 -26.96
C GLU A 187 1.92 4.74 -25.78
N ASP A 188 1.31 4.16 -24.77
CA ASP A 188 2.04 3.54 -23.67
C ASP A 188 2.94 2.41 -24.16
N LYS A 189 4.19 2.44 -23.70
CA LYS A 189 5.24 1.51 -24.14
C LYS A 189 4.91 0.05 -23.85
N PHE A 190 4.22 -0.23 -22.72
CA PHE A 190 3.86 -1.58 -22.35
C PHE A 190 2.76 -2.11 -23.25
N ILE A 191 1.72 -1.31 -23.52
CA ILE A 191 0.61 -1.67 -24.43
C ILE A 191 1.15 -1.89 -25.83
N ARG A 192 1.90 -0.95 -26.41
CA ARG A 192 2.51 -1.08 -27.74
C ARG A 192 3.42 -2.31 -27.90
N LYS A 193 4.08 -2.70 -26.84
CA LYS A 193 4.98 -3.89 -26.86
C LYS A 193 4.19 -5.20 -26.83
N ASN A 194 3.09 -5.24 -26.09
CA ASN A 194 2.38 -6.48 -25.74
C ASN A 194 1.00 -6.62 -26.42
N TRP A 195 0.54 -5.59 -27.13
CA TRP A 195 -0.66 -5.66 -27.96
C TRP A 195 -0.27 -5.39 -29.41
N LYS A 196 -0.33 -6.43 -30.24
CA LYS A 196 0.10 -6.43 -31.65
C LYS A 196 -0.97 -7.06 -32.51
N GLU A 197 -0.74 -7.03 -33.83
CA GLU A 197 -1.56 -7.80 -34.78
C GLU A 197 -1.69 -9.25 -34.33
N GLY A 198 -2.91 -9.77 -34.26
CA GLY A 198 -3.22 -11.11 -33.77
C GLY A 198 -3.49 -11.21 -32.26
N THR A 199 -3.09 -10.23 -31.44
CA THR A 199 -3.29 -10.32 -29.98
C THR A 199 -4.76 -10.33 -29.59
N ALA A 200 -5.62 -9.60 -30.29
CA ALA A 200 -7.06 -9.63 -30.05
C ALA A 200 -7.65 -11.04 -30.22
N GLN A 201 -7.21 -11.76 -31.27
CA GLN A 201 -7.63 -13.15 -31.52
C GLN A 201 -7.11 -14.09 -30.44
N GLU A 202 -5.87 -13.94 -29.99
CA GLU A 202 -5.32 -14.72 -28.87
C GLU A 202 -6.12 -14.48 -27.57
N MET A 203 -6.48 -13.23 -27.29
CA MET A 203 -7.29 -12.88 -26.12
C MET A 203 -8.72 -13.38 -26.23
N GLN A 204 -9.30 -13.45 -27.44
CA GLN A 204 -10.59 -14.08 -27.65
C GLN A 204 -10.53 -15.59 -27.36
N GLN A 205 -9.47 -16.30 -27.81
CA GLN A 205 -9.29 -17.71 -27.48
C GLN A 205 -9.16 -17.91 -25.96
N LEU A 206 -8.40 -17.05 -25.27
CA LEU A 206 -8.30 -17.12 -23.82
C LEU A 206 -9.66 -16.87 -23.15
N ALA A 207 -10.45 -15.91 -23.64
CA ALA A 207 -11.79 -15.63 -23.12
C ALA A 207 -12.71 -16.85 -23.27
N ASP A 208 -12.65 -17.54 -24.42
CA ASP A 208 -13.41 -18.76 -24.66
C ASP A 208 -13.00 -19.87 -23.69
N VAL A 209 -11.70 -20.06 -23.46
CA VAL A 209 -11.17 -20.99 -22.44
C VAL A 209 -11.68 -20.66 -21.05
N LEU A 210 -11.55 -19.38 -20.62
CA LEU A 210 -12.01 -18.93 -19.30
C LEU A 210 -13.53 -19.10 -19.13
N SER A 211 -14.31 -18.92 -20.19
CA SER A 211 -15.77 -19.09 -20.14
C SER A 211 -16.19 -20.51 -19.79
N GLY A 212 -15.41 -21.50 -20.22
CA GLY A 212 -15.63 -22.93 -19.98
C GLY A 212 -15.21 -23.42 -18.59
N ILE A 213 -14.50 -22.62 -17.78
CA ILE A 213 -14.03 -23.03 -16.46
C ILE A 213 -15.21 -23.02 -15.48
N GLU A 214 -15.50 -24.15 -14.85
CA GLU A 214 -16.53 -24.26 -13.80
C GLU A 214 -15.99 -23.72 -12.45
N ASP A 215 -14.83 -24.20 -12.03
CA ASP A 215 -14.14 -23.74 -10.82
C ASP A 215 -13.28 -22.50 -11.15
N PHE A 216 -13.84 -21.31 -10.97
CA PHE A 216 -13.19 -20.04 -11.29
C PHE A 216 -12.28 -19.51 -10.16
N THR A 217 -11.77 -20.42 -9.30
CA THR A 217 -10.72 -20.12 -8.31
C THR A 217 -9.37 -19.89 -8.99
N VAL A 218 -8.38 -19.39 -8.23
CA VAL A 218 -7.00 -19.23 -8.73
C VAL A 218 -6.44 -20.54 -9.25
N GLU A 219 -6.62 -21.64 -8.49
CA GLU A 219 -6.14 -22.98 -8.83
C GLU A 219 -6.85 -23.54 -10.06
N GLY A 220 -8.18 -23.40 -10.14
CA GLY A 220 -8.96 -23.88 -11.26
C GLY A 220 -8.60 -23.17 -12.57
N GLN A 221 -8.49 -21.84 -12.53
CA GLN A 221 -8.05 -21.06 -13.68
C GLN A 221 -6.62 -21.42 -14.11
N LYS A 222 -5.70 -21.51 -13.16
CA LYS A 222 -4.29 -21.81 -13.43
C LYS A 222 -4.12 -23.16 -14.11
N ALA A 223 -4.81 -24.20 -13.62
CA ALA A 223 -4.75 -25.53 -14.22
C ALA A 223 -5.15 -25.53 -15.70
N VAL A 224 -6.22 -24.82 -16.04
CA VAL A 224 -6.76 -24.78 -17.42
C VAL A 224 -5.96 -23.85 -18.33
N VAL A 225 -5.65 -22.63 -17.86
CA VAL A 225 -4.96 -21.63 -18.68
C VAL A 225 -3.50 -22.00 -18.92
N ASP A 226 -2.80 -22.56 -17.92
CA ASP A 226 -1.40 -23.01 -18.09
C ASP A 226 -1.33 -24.18 -19.10
N ALA A 227 -2.28 -25.13 -19.05
CA ALA A 227 -2.36 -26.22 -19.99
C ALA A 227 -2.63 -25.72 -21.43
N TRP A 228 -3.60 -24.83 -21.60
CA TRP A 228 -3.92 -24.20 -22.87
C TRP A 228 -2.71 -23.41 -23.43
N ALA A 229 -2.04 -22.62 -22.59
CA ALA A 229 -0.87 -21.85 -23.00
C ALA A 229 0.29 -22.76 -23.44
N ALA A 230 0.49 -23.90 -22.77
CA ALA A 230 1.49 -24.89 -23.14
C ALA A 230 1.17 -25.59 -24.47
N GLU A 231 -0.10 -25.91 -24.73
CA GLU A 231 -0.56 -26.55 -25.96
C GLU A 231 -0.47 -25.61 -27.16
N THR A 232 -0.90 -24.36 -27.01
CA THR A 232 -0.93 -23.38 -28.10
C THR A 232 0.39 -22.65 -28.33
N GLY A 233 1.26 -22.60 -27.31
CA GLY A 233 2.48 -21.78 -27.29
C GLY A 233 2.22 -20.29 -27.06
N ILE A 234 0.96 -19.88 -26.84
CA ILE A 234 0.58 -18.50 -26.57
C ILE A 234 1.02 -18.10 -25.16
N LYS A 235 1.54 -16.89 -25.02
CA LYS A 235 1.95 -16.32 -23.73
C LYS A 235 1.01 -15.17 -23.32
N PRO A 236 -0.15 -15.46 -22.71
CA PRO A 236 -1.24 -14.49 -22.59
C PRO A 236 -1.02 -13.40 -21.54
N TRP A 237 -0.11 -13.61 -20.59
CA TRP A 237 -0.04 -12.88 -19.31
C TRP A 237 -0.06 -11.35 -19.45
N ASN A 238 0.74 -10.80 -20.36
CA ASN A 238 0.85 -9.35 -20.54
C ASN A 238 -0.37 -8.78 -21.29
N ALA A 239 -0.88 -9.46 -22.29
CA ALA A 239 -2.08 -9.06 -23.01
C ALA A 239 -3.33 -9.20 -22.12
N TRP A 240 -3.42 -10.26 -21.35
CA TRP A 240 -4.48 -10.44 -20.35
C TRP A 240 -4.44 -9.32 -19.29
N ARG A 241 -3.25 -8.93 -18.84
CA ARG A 241 -3.07 -7.77 -17.95
C ARG A 241 -3.59 -6.48 -18.58
N ILE A 242 -3.30 -6.23 -19.85
CA ILE A 242 -3.85 -5.08 -20.56
C ILE A 242 -5.39 -5.13 -20.52
N CYS A 243 -6.00 -6.28 -20.80
CA CYS A 243 -7.45 -6.43 -20.75
C CYS A 243 -8.05 -6.10 -19.37
N LEU A 244 -7.43 -6.57 -18.28
CA LEU A 244 -8.02 -6.45 -16.94
C LEU A 244 -7.64 -5.17 -16.21
N VAL A 245 -6.45 -4.63 -16.49
CA VAL A 245 -5.81 -3.55 -15.74
C VAL A 245 -5.63 -2.28 -16.57
N GLY A 246 -5.40 -2.41 -17.88
CA GLY A 246 -5.11 -1.29 -18.78
C GLY A 246 -3.68 -0.77 -18.73
N GLU A 247 -2.81 -1.37 -17.90
CA GLU A 247 -1.41 -0.93 -17.73
C GLU A 247 -0.45 -2.08 -17.40
N GLY A 248 0.86 -1.79 -17.39
CA GLY A 248 1.90 -2.82 -17.18
C GLY A 248 2.11 -3.25 -15.73
N GLN A 249 1.56 -2.52 -14.77
CA GLN A 249 1.67 -2.84 -13.35
C GLN A 249 0.31 -3.26 -12.80
N GLY A 250 0.32 -4.11 -11.77
CA GLY A 250 -0.92 -4.58 -11.16
C GLY A 250 -0.73 -5.90 -10.40
N PRO A 251 -1.83 -6.46 -9.88
CA PRO A 251 -1.83 -7.73 -9.15
C PRO A 251 -1.51 -8.92 -10.06
N ASP A 252 -1.42 -10.10 -9.49
CA ASP A 252 -1.41 -11.34 -10.25
C ASP A 252 -2.72 -11.51 -11.04
N MET A 253 -2.63 -12.04 -12.26
CA MET A 253 -3.81 -12.11 -13.14
C MET A 253 -4.83 -13.13 -12.68
N TYR A 254 -4.39 -14.25 -12.13
CA TYR A 254 -5.29 -15.25 -11.58
C TYR A 254 -5.98 -14.74 -10.31
N GLU A 255 -5.24 -14.07 -9.41
CA GLU A 255 -5.79 -13.45 -8.21
C GLU A 255 -6.83 -12.38 -8.58
N LEU A 256 -6.49 -11.49 -9.52
CA LEU A 256 -7.42 -10.45 -9.97
C LEU A 256 -8.66 -11.05 -10.64
N SER A 257 -8.48 -11.99 -11.56
CA SER A 257 -9.57 -12.63 -12.28
C SER A 257 -10.50 -13.42 -11.35
N ALA A 258 -9.94 -14.16 -10.38
CA ALA A 258 -10.73 -14.87 -9.38
C ALA A 258 -11.56 -13.91 -8.51
N PHE A 259 -10.96 -12.79 -8.09
CA PHE A 259 -11.65 -11.76 -7.33
C PHE A 259 -12.79 -11.10 -8.12
N LEU A 260 -12.55 -10.76 -9.38
CA LEU A 260 -13.56 -10.15 -10.28
C LEU A 260 -14.72 -11.10 -10.59
N GLY A 261 -14.46 -12.40 -10.55
CA GLY A 261 -15.37 -13.41 -11.04
C GLY A 261 -15.39 -13.51 -12.57
N LYS A 262 -16.01 -14.57 -13.08
CA LYS A 262 -16.02 -14.92 -14.50
C LYS A 262 -16.63 -13.80 -15.38
N ASP A 263 -17.80 -13.34 -14.99
CA ASP A 263 -18.58 -12.38 -15.83
C ASP A 263 -17.83 -11.05 -16.01
N GLU A 264 -17.31 -10.49 -14.93
CA GLU A 264 -16.57 -9.22 -15.00
C GLU A 264 -15.24 -9.39 -15.72
N THR A 265 -14.54 -10.51 -15.51
CA THR A 265 -13.30 -10.84 -16.24
C THR A 265 -13.56 -10.87 -17.74
N LEU A 266 -14.58 -11.60 -18.20
CA LEU A 266 -14.93 -11.71 -19.61
C LEU A 266 -15.42 -10.36 -20.17
N ARG A 267 -16.16 -9.59 -19.39
CA ARG A 267 -16.61 -8.24 -19.79
C ARG A 267 -15.42 -7.31 -20.06
N ARG A 268 -14.41 -7.29 -19.17
CA ARG A 268 -13.20 -6.47 -19.37
C ARG A 268 -12.38 -6.94 -20.57
N MET A 269 -12.24 -8.24 -20.74
CA MET A 269 -11.54 -8.81 -21.91
C MET A 269 -12.24 -8.41 -23.21
N LYS A 270 -13.55 -8.56 -23.27
CA LYS A 270 -14.35 -8.15 -24.45
C LYS A 270 -14.14 -6.68 -24.77
N PHE A 271 -14.22 -5.79 -23.76
CA PHE A 271 -14.00 -4.36 -23.95
C PHE A 271 -12.62 -4.05 -24.54
N ALA A 272 -11.57 -4.70 -24.03
CA ALA A 272 -10.21 -4.51 -24.54
C ALA A 272 -10.05 -5.01 -25.98
N ILE A 273 -10.61 -6.20 -26.29
CA ILE A 273 -10.58 -6.79 -27.62
C ILE A 273 -11.28 -5.88 -28.65
N GLU A 274 -12.47 -5.34 -28.31
CA GLU A 274 -13.22 -4.44 -29.18
C GLU A 274 -12.56 -3.07 -29.35
N THR A 275 -11.83 -2.59 -28.34
CA THR A 275 -11.21 -1.25 -28.36
C THR A 275 -9.84 -1.24 -29.02
N LEU A 276 -9.06 -2.29 -28.86
CA LEU A 276 -7.67 -2.39 -29.33
C LEU A 276 -7.50 -3.31 -30.56
N GLY A 277 -8.50 -4.11 -30.87
CA GLY A 277 -8.53 -5.00 -32.06
C GLY A 277 -9.10 -4.32 -33.26
#